data_88ac782a23a775e8e57acf99ce41ee28
#
_entry.id   88ac782a23a775e8e57acf99ce41ee28
#
_cell.length_a   1.000
_cell.length_b   1.000
_cell.length_c   1.000
_cell.angle_alpha   90.00
_cell.angle_beta   90.00
_cell.angle_gamma   90.00
#
_symmetry.space_group_name_H-M   'P 1'
#
loop_
_entity.id
_entity.type
_entity.pdbx_description
1 polymer ?
#
loop_
_entity_poly.entity_id
_entity_poly.type
_entity_poly.pdbx_seq_one_letter_code
_entity_poly.pdbx_strand_id
1 'polypeptide(L)'
;MLRLKLKRSADAELCEPTEQTAMALENLGLVLIDEASMVDSTLLGIALQCAHPFKTRLVFVGDPAQLPPVGEDSSPVFAMQRACAASLEEVVRHQGPVLQLASRLRDGGLPCQNPPVLPPIRDERGHVRCLPQKDWLDHARQALRQASLQDNPDAARILCYTNRTLERLVPLARRAIHGDMADQMAVLPGEVLISRAAVMAPASRDGEETGEEPDMVLGSNREVIVRDVTPESCDLMDFGLSPADGAVPVIETVSAQVSAGELELCLRLQPPVGSDARRALDGVMQRLRQQARDAGQKNGRAIWRRYFLLRDAFASLGPAAVLTVHRSQGSSFGEVFVAPDVFRADQSIRQQLCYVAVSRARTGVWLIGGGASPVIERSWRHAFASTLSAS
;
A
#
# COMPACT_ATOMS: atom_id res chain seq x y z
N MET A 1 8.79 -16.04 3.45
CA MET A 1 8.67 -17.48 3.29
C MET A 1 9.70 -18.06 2.33
N LEU A 2 9.81 -17.60 1.08
CA LEU A 2 10.77 -18.16 0.11
C LEU A 2 12.24 -17.75 0.32
N ARG A 3 12.53 -16.81 1.20
CA ARG A 3 13.89 -16.32 1.50
C ARG A 3 14.70 -16.03 0.23
N LEU A 4 14.07 -15.31 -0.71
CA LEU A 4 14.67 -14.92 -1.96
C LEU A 4 15.75 -13.87 -1.71
N LYS A 5 16.86 -13.94 -2.44
CA LYS A 5 17.88 -12.89 -2.45
C LYS A 5 17.42 -11.78 -3.39
N LEU A 6 17.41 -10.55 -2.88
CA LEU A 6 17.15 -9.38 -3.70
C LEU A 6 18.43 -9.00 -4.45
N LYS A 7 18.44 -9.22 -5.75
CA LYS A 7 19.52 -8.76 -6.62
C LYS A 7 19.18 -7.37 -7.15
N ARG A 8 19.93 -6.41 -6.71
CA ARG A 8 19.78 -5.00 -7.06
C ARG A 8 20.65 -4.67 -8.27
N SER A 9 20.02 -4.17 -9.32
CA SER A 9 20.71 -3.65 -10.49
C SER A 9 20.32 -2.20 -10.76
N ALA A 10 21.00 -1.54 -11.70
CA ALA A 10 20.75 -0.16 -12.09
C ALA A 10 19.28 0.14 -12.44
N ASP A 11 18.58 -0.84 -13.03
CA ASP A 11 17.26 -0.63 -13.62
C ASP A 11 16.17 -1.54 -13.02
N ALA A 12 16.52 -2.54 -12.20
CA ALA A 12 15.57 -3.48 -11.61
C ALA A 12 16.04 -4.05 -10.28
N GLU A 13 15.09 -4.28 -9.39
CA GLU A 13 15.26 -5.15 -8.23
C GLU A 13 14.66 -6.52 -8.60
N LEU A 14 15.51 -7.53 -8.75
CA LEU A 14 15.12 -8.89 -9.08
C LEU A 14 15.29 -9.78 -7.86
N CYS A 15 14.37 -10.71 -7.66
CA CYS A 15 14.49 -11.73 -6.64
C CYS A 15 15.06 -13.01 -7.25
N GLU A 16 16.10 -13.57 -6.64
CA GLU A 16 16.70 -14.84 -7.05
C GLU A 16 16.56 -15.89 -5.92
N PRO A 17 16.29 -17.17 -6.28
CA PRO A 17 16.33 -18.27 -5.32
C PRO A 17 17.73 -18.42 -4.71
N THR A 18 17.77 -18.78 -3.45
CA THR A 18 19.01 -19.06 -2.70
C THR A 18 19.02 -20.48 -2.15
N GLU A 19 20.14 -20.91 -1.56
CA GLU A 19 20.19 -22.16 -0.79
C GLU A 19 19.17 -22.17 0.36
N GLN A 20 18.94 -21.01 0.99
CA GLN A 20 17.89 -20.88 2.01
C GLN A 20 16.47 -21.04 1.44
N THR A 21 16.26 -20.65 0.18
CA THR A 21 15.00 -20.91 -0.54
C THR A 21 14.81 -22.42 -0.73
N ALA A 22 15.88 -23.11 -1.13
CA ALA A 22 15.90 -24.56 -1.27
C ALA A 22 15.54 -25.26 0.06
N MET A 23 16.26 -24.93 1.13
CA MET A 23 16.02 -25.47 2.48
C MET A 23 14.59 -25.19 2.97
N ALA A 24 14.01 -24.02 2.66
CA ALA A 24 12.66 -23.66 3.05
C ALA A 24 11.60 -24.50 2.32
N LEU A 25 11.87 -24.94 1.09
CA LEU A 25 10.92 -25.69 0.26
C LEU A 25 11.11 -27.22 0.35
N GLU A 26 12.29 -27.71 0.70
CA GLU A 26 12.64 -29.13 0.70
C GLU A 26 11.64 -30.00 1.48
N ASN A 27 11.10 -29.46 2.59
CA ASN A 27 10.16 -30.18 3.45
C ASN A 27 8.69 -29.74 3.26
N LEU A 28 8.39 -28.91 2.24
CA LEU A 28 7.05 -28.41 1.99
C LEU A 28 6.40 -29.15 0.81
N GLY A 29 5.33 -29.89 1.09
CA GLY A 29 4.52 -30.53 0.05
C GLY A 29 3.57 -29.57 -0.68
N LEU A 30 3.26 -28.41 -0.07
CA LEU A 30 2.28 -27.45 -0.58
C LEU A 30 2.66 -26.04 -0.10
N VAL A 31 2.56 -25.07 -1.00
CA VAL A 31 2.66 -23.62 -0.71
C VAL A 31 1.40 -22.93 -1.20
N LEU A 32 0.76 -22.15 -0.33
CA LEU A 32 -0.37 -21.28 -0.66
C LEU A 32 0.13 -19.86 -0.92
N ILE A 33 -0.24 -19.30 -2.07
CA ILE A 33 0.07 -17.92 -2.47
C ILE A 33 -1.26 -17.16 -2.53
N ASP A 34 -1.48 -16.33 -1.52
CA ASP A 34 -2.67 -15.48 -1.42
C ASP A 34 -2.50 -14.18 -2.21
N GLU A 35 -3.60 -13.46 -2.42
CA GLU A 35 -3.68 -12.23 -3.24
C GLU A 35 -3.09 -12.42 -4.65
N ALA A 36 -3.42 -13.54 -5.29
CA ALA A 36 -2.87 -13.94 -6.59
C ALA A 36 -3.19 -12.96 -7.73
N SER A 37 -4.16 -12.07 -7.56
CA SER A 37 -4.45 -10.98 -8.49
C SER A 37 -3.26 -10.02 -8.68
N MET A 38 -2.35 -9.93 -7.69
CA MET A 38 -1.17 -9.09 -7.70
C MET A 38 0.11 -9.81 -8.20
N VAL A 39 0.02 -11.08 -8.52
CA VAL A 39 1.17 -11.86 -9.01
C VAL A 39 1.37 -11.55 -10.48
N ASP A 40 2.49 -10.88 -10.82
CA ASP A 40 2.91 -10.60 -12.18
C ASP A 40 3.63 -11.81 -12.82
N SER A 41 3.97 -11.67 -14.11
CA SER A 41 4.66 -12.71 -14.87
C SER A 41 6.03 -13.08 -14.28
N THR A 42 6.73 -12.11 -13.69
CA THR A 42 8.04 -12.32 -13.06
C THR A 42 7.93 -13.13 -11.79
N LEU A 43 7.01 -12.72 -10.88
CA LEU A 43 6.77 -13.41 -9.62
C LEU A 43 6.24 -14.83 -9.84
N LEU A 44 5.34 -15.01 -10.81
CA LEU A 44 4.87 -16.35 -11.20
C LEU A 44 6.03 -17.23 -11.67
N GLY A 45 6.90 -16.70 -12.54
CA GLY A 45 8.08 -17.39 -13.00
C GLY A 45 9.00 -17.84 -11.86
N ILE A 46 9.29 -16.95 -10.93
CA ILE A 46 10.10 -17.23 -9.73
C ILE A 46 9.43 -18.31 -8.86
N ALA A 47 8.12 -18.19 -8.58
CA ALA A 47 7.40 -19.16 -7.76
C ALA A 47 7.45 -20.57 -8.37
N LEU A 48 7.22 -20.70 -9.68
CA LEU A 48 7.30 -21.96 -10.41
C LEU A 48 8.72 -22.52 -10.43
N GLN A 49 9.71 -21.68 -10.67
CA GLN A 49 11.13 -22.07 -10.70
C GLN A 49 11.59 -22.56 -9.34
N CYS A 50 11.18 -21.93 -8.25
CA CYS A 50 11.51 -22.35 -6.89
C CYS A 50 10.84 -23.68 -6.51
N ALA A 51 9.57 -23.89 -6.88
CA ALA A 51 8.80 -25.05 -6.48
C ALA A 51 9.15 -26.32 -7.27
N HIS A 52 9.52 -26.19 -8.55
CA HIS A 52 9.73 -27.28 -9.48
C HIS A 52 10.76 -28.33 -9.01
N PRO A 53 11.97 -27.96 -8.52
CA PRO A 53 12.98 -28.94 -8.11
C PRO A 53 12.53 -29.83 -6.95
N PHE A 54 11.69 -29.31 -6.07
CA PHE A 54 11.19 -29.99 -4.86
C PHE A 54 9.83 -30.68 -5.08
N LYS A 55 9.25 -30.58 -6.28
CA LYS A 55 7.89 -31.06 -6.58
C LYS A 55 6.84 -30.48 -5.62
N THR A 56 7.12 -29.31 -5.06
CA THR A 56 6.19 -28.60 -4.17
C THR A 56 4.98 -28.12 -4.98
N ARG A 57 3.80 -28.45 -4.54
CA ARG A 57 2.56 -27.96 -5.17
C ARG A 57 2.30 -26.51 -4.79
N LEU A 58 1.91 -25.71 -5.78
CA LEU A 58 1.49 -24.32 -5.58
C LEU A 58 -0.03 -24.22 -5.70
N VAL A 59 -0.66 -23.53 -4.77
CA VAL A 59 -2.06 -23.12 -4.83
C VAL A 59 -2.11 -21.61 -4.76
N PHE A 60 -2.67 -21.02 -5.80
CA PHE A 60 -2.88 -19.57 -5.87
C PHE A 60 -4.31 -19.26 -5.46
N VAL A 61 -4.48 -18.33 -4.51
CA VAL A 61 -5.77 -17.88 -4.01
C VAL A 61 -5.91 -16.40 -4.35
N GLY A 62 -7.01 -16.03 -5.00
CA GLY A 62 -7.20 -14.62 -5.41
C GLY A 62 -8.51 -14.42 -6.16
N ASP A 63 -8.85 -13.16 -6.38
CA ASP A 63 -10.04 -12.76 -7.10
C ASP A 63 -9.64 -12.02 -8.39
N PRO A 64 -9.96 -12.56 -9.58
CA PRO A 64 -9.61 -11.94 -10.86
C PRO A 64 -10.31 -10.58 -11.09
N ALA A 65 -11.35 -10.26 -10.32
CA ALA A 65 -12.02 -8.96 -10.37
C ALA A 65 -11.30 -7.88 -9.53
N GLN A 66 -10.31 -8.25 -8.72
CA GLN A 66 -9.45 -7.29 -8.00
C GLN A 66 -8.41 -6.65 -8.93
N LEU A 67 -7.62 -5.72 -8.38
CA LEU A 67 -6.62 -5.00 -9.15
C LEU A 67 -5.54 -5.95 -9.68
N PRO A 68 -5.17 -5.81 -10.97
CA PRO A 68 -4.09 -6.56 -11.57
C PRO A 68 -2.72 -6.06 -11.09
N PRO A 69 -1.63 -6.78 -11.41
CA PRO A 69 -0.29 -6.31 -11.18
C PRO A 69 0.00 -5.02 -11.95
N VAL A 70 0.90 -4.20 -11.44
CA VAL A 70 1.28 -2.95 -12.10
C VAL A 70 1.94 -3.25 -13.46
N GLY A 71 1.36 -2.71 -14.54
CA GLY A 71 1.87 -2.89 -15.90
C GLY A 71 1.34 -4.11 -16.64
N GLU A 72 0.44 -4.88 -16.04
CA GLU A 72 -0.28 -5.99 -16.68
C GLU A 72 -1.79 -5.77 -16.59
N ASP A 73 -2.55 -6.25 -17.57
CA ASP A 73 -4.01 -6.11 -17.61
C ASP A 73 -4.72 -7.14 -16.71
N SER A 74 -4.05 -8.25 -16.42
CA SER A 74 -4.53 -9.31 -15.51
C SER A 74 -3.35 -10.14 -15.01
N SER A 75 -3.50 -10.77 -13.84
CA SER A 75 -2.50 -11.71 -13.36
C SER A 75 -2.45 -12.96 -14.26
N PRO A 76 -1.24 -13.40 -14.69
CA PRO A 76 -1.06 -14.59 -15.52
C PRO A 76 -1.49 -15.87 -14.80
N VAL A 77 -1.63 -15.85 -13.49
CA VAL A 77 -2.12 -16.97 -12.68
C VAL A 77 -3.50 -17.44 -13.17
N PHE A 78 -4.41 -16.49 -13.46
CA PHE A 78 -5.78 -16.81 -13.88
C PHE A 78 -5.88 -17.31 -15.33
N ALA A 79 -4.81 -17.18 -16.12
CA ALA A 79 -4.74 -17.69 -17.49
C ALA A 79 -4.05 -19.07 -17.60
N MET A 80 -3.67 -19.69 -16.50
CA MET A 80 -2.97 -20.98 -16.50
C MET A 80 -3.88 -22.13 -16.97
N GLN A 81 -3.67 -22.63 -18.19
CA GLN A 81 -4.53 -23.63 -18.84
C GLN A 81 -4.46 -25.04 -18.22
N ARG A 82 -3.43 -25.38 -17.44
CA ARG A 82 -3.18 -26.71 -16.87
C ARG A 82 -3.45 -26.81 -15.37
N ALA A 83 -3.94 -25.74 -14.77
CA ALA A 83 -4.25 -25.73 -13.35
C ALA A 83 -5.69 -26.23 -13.11
N CYS A 84 -5.87 -27.01 -12.04
CA CYS A 84 -7.21 -27.26 -11.51
C CYS A 84 -7.69 -25.99 -10.82
N ALA A 85 -8.92 -25.56 -11.08
CA ALA A 85 -9.51 -24.37 -10.49
C ALA A 85 -10.78 -24.73 -9.71
N ALA A 86 -10.98 -24.05 -8.58
CA ALA A 86 -12.21 -24.07 -7.81
C ALA A 86 -12.60 -22.64 -7.46
N SER A 87 -13.90 -22.34 -7.36
CA SER A 87 -14.41 -21.02 -6.99
C SER A 87 -15.12 -21.11 -5.64
N LEU A 88 -14.84 -20.11 -4.77
CA LEU A 88 -15.60 -19.86 -3.55
C LEU A 88 -16.65 -18.79 -3.88
N GLU A 89 -17.92 -19.14 -3.74
CA GLU A 89 -19.03 -18.27 -4.13
C GLU A 89 -19.61 -17.48 -2.95
N GLU A 90 -19.44 -17.99 -1.72
CA GLU A 90 -19.97 -17.35 -0.52
C GLU A 90 -19.09 -16.18 -0.07
N VAL A 91 -19.70 -15.00 0.06
CA VAL A 91 -19.01 -13.78 0.55
C VAL A 91 -19.23 -13.65 2.06
N VAL A 92 -18.15 -13.72 2.83
CA VAL A 92 -18.19 -13.68 4.30
C VAL A 92 -17.85 -12.30 4.87
N ARG A 93 -17.02 -11.52 4.15
CA ARG A 93 -16.42 -10.26 4.66
C ARG A 93 -17.45 -9.16 4.92
N HIS A 94 -18.43 -8.98 4.06
CA HIS A 94 -19.43 -7.92 4.12
C HIS A 94 -20.81 -8.44 3.74
N GLN A 95 -21.85 -7.78 4.20
CA GLN A 95 -23.25 -8.16 4.01
C GLN A 95 -24.08 -6.92 3.65
N GLY A 96 -25.36 -7.14 3.38
CA GLY A 96 -26.32 -6.05 3.13
C GLY A 96 -25.91 -5.09 2.01
N PRO A 97 -26.04 -3.77 2.22
CA PRO A 97 -25.80 -2.74 1.18
C PRO A 97 -24.37 -2.74 0.64
N VAL A 98 -23.36 -3.04 1.46
CA VAL A 98 -21.96 -3.10 1.02
C VAL A 98 -21.75 -4.26 0.06
N LEU A 99 -22.27 -5.45 0.39
CA LEU A 99 -22.23 -6.60 -0.50
C LEU A 99 -22.93 -6.34 -1.82
N GLN A 100 -24.13 -5.75 -1.78
CA GLN A 100 -24.88 -5.41 -2.99
C GLN A 100 -24.08 -4.49 -3.92
N LEU A 101 -23.47 -3.44 -3.38
CA LEU A 101 -22.65 -2.53 -4.19
C LEU A 101 -21.38 -3.22 -4.72
N ALA A 102 -20.69 -3.97 -3.87
CA ALA A 102 -19.46 -4.68 -4.27
C ALA A 102 -19.73 -5.72 -5.36
N SER A 103 -20.79 -6.53 -5.25
CA SER A 103 -21.17 -7.51 -6.27
C SER A 103 -21.50 -6.84 -7.60
N ARG A 104 -22.25 -5.74 -7.58
CA ARG A 104 -22.54 -4.99 -8.78
C ARG A 104 -21.31 -4.44 -9.48
N LEU A 105 -20.37 -3.89 -8.70
CA LEU A 105 -19.10 -3.41 -9.24
C LEU A 105 -18.26 -4.55 -9.81
N ARG A 106 -18.26 -5.72 -9.15
CA ARG A 106 -17.57 -6.93 -9.61
C ARG A 106 -18.09 -7.38 -10.97
N ASP A 107 -19.41 -7.42 -11.13
CA ASP A 107 -20.08 -7.92 -12.34
C ASP A 107 -20.12 -6.91 -13.50
N GLY A 108 -19.49 -5.74 -13.36
CA GLY A 108 -19.46 -4.72 -14.40
C GLY A 108 -20.78 -3.95 -14.59
N GLY A 109 -21.74 -4.13 -13.69
CA GLY A 109 -23.10 -3.62 -13.83
C GLY A 109 -23.28 -2.12 -13.59
N LEU A 110 -22.24 -1.40 -13.12
CA LEU A 110 -22.34 0.01 -12.75
C LEU A 110 -21.36 0.88 -13.55
N PRO A 111 -21.82 1.99 -14.17
CA PRO A 111 -20.91 2.94 -14.80
C PRO A 111 -20.14 3.73 -13.74
N CYS A 112 -18.84 3.51 -13.67
CA CYS A 112 -17.94 4.18 -12.72
C CYS A 112 -17.39 5.51 -13.27
N GLN A 113 -18.16 6.31 -13.98
CA GLN A 113 -17.65 7.52 -14.64
C GLN A 113 -17.52 8.75 -13.74
N ASN A 114 -18.36 8.86 -12.71
CA ASN A 114 -18.30 9.90 -11.68
C ASN A 114 -18.88 9.34 -10.38
N PRO A 115 -18.53 9.89 -9.19
CA PRO A 115 -19.20 9.47 -7.97
C PRO A 115 -20.70 9.64 -8.16
N PRO A 116 -21.47 8.57 -8.06
CA PRO A 116 -22.91 8.64 -8.31
C PRO A 116 -23.62 9.31 -7.14
N VAL A 117 -24.70 9.98 -7.42
CA VAL A 117 -25.67 10.32 -6.38
C VAL A 117 -26.52 9.07 -6.16
N LEU A 118 -26.12 8.26 -5.19
CA LEU A 118 -26.91 7.12 -4.74
C LEU A 118 -27.91 7.56 -3.69
N PRO A 119 -29.17 7.10 -3.72
CA PRO A 119 -30.02 7.20 -2.56
C PRO A 119 -29.33 6.45 -1.39
N PRO A 120 -29.40 6.98 -0.16
CA PRO A 120 -28.80 6.29 0.97
C PRO A 120 -29.47 4.93 1.14
N ILE A 121 -28.63 3.88 1.10
CA ILE A 121 -29.08 2.51 1.34
C ILE A 121 -28.56 2.14 2.71
N ARG A 122 -29.46 1.74 3.61
CA ARG A 122 -29.17 1.33 4.97
C ARG A 122 -30.07 0.18 5.38
N ASP A 123 -29.47 -0.81 5.98
CA ASP A 123 -30.18 -1.85 6.74
C ASP A 123 -29.46 -2.09 8.09
N GLU A 124 -29.84 -3.14 8.82
CA GLU A 124 -29.23 -3.52 10.09
C GLU A 124 -27.77 -3.98 9.94
N ARG A 125 -27.35 -4.33 8.71
CA ARG A 125 -26.02 -4.90 8.41
C ARG A 125 -25.03 -3.86 7.90
N GLY A 126 -25.50 -2.65 7.53
CA GLY A 126 -24.63 -1.60 7.08
C GLY A 126 -25.28 -0.52 6.25
N HIS A 127 -24.43 0.29 5.58
CA HIS A 127 -24.90 1.39 4.77
C HIS A 127 -23.98 1.74 3.60
N VAL A 128 -24.58 2.32 2.56
CA VAL A 128 -23.87 3.01 1.48
C VAL A 128 -24.47 4.42 1.39
N ARG A 129 -23.65 5.44 1.50
CA ARG A 129 -24.05 6.83 1.47
C ARG A 129 -23.22 7.62 0.46
N CYS A 130 -23.90 8.52 -0.23
CA CYS A 130 -23.30 9.47 -1.14
C CYS A 130 -23.60 10.88 -0.65
N LEU A 131 -22.56 11.65 -0.32
CA LEU A 131 -22.68 12.95 0.32
C LEU A 131 -21.98 14.04 -0.50
N PRO A 132 -22.41 15.31 -0.36
CA PRO A 132 -21.62 16.44 -0.82
C PRO A 132 -20.22 16.41 -0.18
N GLN A 133 -19.22 16.94 -0.89
CA GLN A 133 -17.81 16.87 -0.46
C GLN A 133 -17.59 17.39 0.97
N LYS A 134 -18.26 18.49 1.35
CA LYS A 134 -18.13 19.05 2.70
C LYS A 134 -18.59 18.06 3.77
N ASP A 135 -19.80 17.52 3.59
CA ASP A 135 -20.41 16.60 4.55
C ASP A 135 -19.61 15.30 4.62
N TRP A 136 -19.11 14.80 3.48
CA TRP A 136 -18.24 13.64 3.43
C TRP A 136 -16.96 13.87 4.24
N LEU A 137 -16.30 15.03 4.09
CA LEU A 137 -15.10 15.37 4.85
C LEU A 137 -15.40 15.46 6.36
N ASP A 138 -16.54 16.03 6.74
CA ASP A 138 -16.90 16.18 8.15
C ASP A 138 -17.21 14.81 8.77
N HIS A 139 -17.90 13.91 8.06
CA HIS A 139 -18.12 12.53 8.50
C HIS A 139 -16.80 11.74 8.58
N ALA A 140 -15.92 11.89 7.60
CA ALA A 140 -14.62 11.23 7.62
C ALA A 140 -13.78 11.67 8.83
N ARG A 141 -13.72 12.97 9.12
CA ARG A 141 -13.03 13.51 10.30
C ARG A 141 -13.60 12.94 11.60
N GLN A 142 -14.93 12.92 11.71
CA GLN A 142 -15.60 12.39 12.89
C GLN A 142 -15.33 10.89 13.06
N ALA A 143 -15.44 10.09 12.00
CA ALA A 143 -15.20 8.66 12.04
C ALA A 143 -13.74 8.33 12.42
N LEU A 144 -12.76 9.02 11.81
CA LEU A 144 -11.34 8.84 12.13
C LEU A 144 -11.03 9.22 13.59
N ARG A 145 -11.59 10.34 14.06
CA ARG A 145 -11.44 10.75 15.47
C ARG A 145 -12.04 9.71 16.40
N GLN A 146 -13.23 9.20 16.10
CA GLN A 146 -13.89 8.17 16.90
C GLN A 146 -13.10 6.85 16.89
N ALA A 147 -12.57 6.44 15.76
CA ALA A 147 -11.71 5.27 15.62
C ALA A 147 -10.46 5.38 16.52
N SER A 148 -9.83 6.55 16.55
CA SER A 148 -8.68 6.84 17.42
C SER A 148 -9.06 6.81 18.92
N LEU A 149 -10.19 7.41 19.30
CA LEU A 149 -10.65 7.42 20.69
C LEU A 149 -11.02 6.02 21.20
N GLN A 150 -11.40 5.12 20.31
CA GLN A 150 -11.72 3.72 20.60
C GLN A 150 -10.52 2.78 20.52
N ASP A 151 -9.32 3.30 20.24
CA ASP A 151 -8.11 2.53 19.95
C ASP A 151 -8.34 1.44 18.88
N ASN A 152 -9.20 1.75 17.91
CA ASN A 152 -9.54 0.86 16.82
C ASN A 152 -9.30 1.56 15.46
N PRO A 153 -8.06 1.64 15.01
CA PRO A 153 -7.74 2.33 13.76
C PRO A 153 -8.45 1.72 12.55
N ASP A 154 -8.82 0.44 12.59
CA ASP A 154 -9.55 -0.22 11.50
C ASP A 154 -11.05 0.08 11.48
N ALA A 155 -11.57 0.83 12.43
CA ALA A 155 -12.97 1.25 12.40
C ALA A 155 -13.28 2.18 11.22
N ALA A 156 -12.33 3.00 10.78
CA ALA A 156 -12.51 3.90 9.64
C ALA A 156 -11.21 4.13 8.86
N ARG A 157 -11.30 4.18 7.52
CA ARG A 157 -10.18 4.51 6.62
C ARG A 157 -10.67 5.37 5.45
N ILE A 158 -9.78 6.25 4.97
CA ILE A 158 -9.98 6.95 3.71
C ILE A 158 -9.19 6.22 2.63
N LEU A 159 -9.85 5.88 1.52
CA LEU A 159 -9.22 5.25 0.37
C LEU A 159 -9.22 6.20 -0.82
N CYS A 160 -8.07 6.35 -1.47
CA CYS A 160 -7.89 7.16 -2.66
C CYS A 160 -7.13 6.38 -3.75
N TYR A 161 -7.10 6.92 -4.97
CA TYR A 161 -6.37 6.27 -6.05
C TYR A 161 -4.93 6.76 -6.15
N THR A 162 -4.70 8.05 -6.14
CA THR A 162 -3.40 8.65 -6.44
C THR A 162 -2.65 9.10 -5.18
N ASN A 163 -1.30 9.05 -5.23
CA ASN A 163 -0.47 9.60 -4.17
C ASN A 163 -0.70 11.11 -3.98
N ARG A 164 -1.04 11.84 -5.06
CA ARG A 164 -1.38 13.27 -4.98
C ARG A 164 -2.63 13.51 -4.12
N THR A 165 -3.64 12.67 -4.25
CA THR A 165 -4.85 12.75 -3.42
C THR A 165 -4.55 12.33 -1.99
N LEU A 166 -3.74 11.28 -1.80
CA LEU A 166 -3.26 10.84 -0.49
C LEU A 166 -2.56 11.97 0.26
N GLU A 167 -1.60 12.65 -0.37
CA GLU A 167 -0.85 13.77 0.22
C GLU A 167 -1.75 14.95 0.64
N ARG A 168 -2.86 15.17 -0.07
CA ARG A 168 -3.84 16.20 0.28
C ARG A 168 -4.76 15.80 1.44
N LEU A 169 -5.08 14.51 1.56
CA LEU A 169 -6.00 14.00 2.59
C LEU A 169 -5.29 13.67 3.91
N VAL A 170 -4.02 13.29 3.87
CA VAL A 170 -3.22 12.96 5.07
C VAL A 170 -3.21 14.07 6.10
N PRO A 171 -2.94 15.35 5.79
CA PRO A 171 -2.96 16.41 6.80
C PRO A 171 -4.34 16.59 7.45
N LEU A 172 -5.42 16.43 6.66
CA LEU A 172 -6.79 16.52 7.17
C LEU A 172 -7.12 15.37 8.12
N ALA A 173 -6.70 14.15 7.78
CA ALA A 173 -6.90 12.97 8.62
C ALA A 173 -6.06 13.06 9.92
N ARG A 174 -4.79 13.43 9.83
CA ARG A 174 -3.91 13.61 11.00
C ARG A 174 -4.46 14.67 11.95
N ARG A 175 -4.91 15.82 11.42
CA ARG A 175 -5.53 16.88 12.26
C ARG A 175 -6.83 16.39 12.92
N ALA A 176 -7.63 15.56 12.25
CA ALA A 176 -8.83 14.99 12.84
C ALA A 176 -8.53 14.05 14.02
N ILE A 177 -7.43 13.30 13.95
CA ILE A 177 -7.01 12.31 14.95
C ILE A 177 -6.24 13.00 16.10
N HIS A 178 -5.27 13.84 15.77
CA HIS A 178 -4.27 14.37 16.71
C HIS A 178 -4.43 15.87 17.01
N GLY A 179 -5.45 16.53 16.43
CA GLY A 179 -5.64 17.97 16.61
C GLY A 179 -4.47 18.81 16.04
N ASP A 180 -4.20 19.93 16.71
CA ASP A 180 -3.17 20.90 16.27
C ASP A 180 -1.74 20.35 16.38
N MET A 181 -1.51 19.30 17.17
CA MET A 181 -0.20 18.62 17.26
C MET A 181 0.24 18.03 15.91
N ALA A 182 -0.72 17.66 15.07
CA ALA A 182 -0.46 17.13 13.73
C ALA A 182 0.31 18.12 12.80
N ASP A 183 0.19 19.41 13.05
CA ASP A 183 0.87 20.44 12.27
C ASP A 183 2.26 20.79 12.84
N GLN A 184 2.50 20.48 14.12
CA GLN A 184 3.74 20.79 14.82
C GLN A 184 4.79 19.70 14.69
N MET A 185 4.35 18.44 14.57
CA MET A 185 5.25 17.28 14.52
C MET A 185 5.05 16.47 13.24
N ALA A 186 6.14 16.06 12.63
CA ALA A 186 6.13 15.21 11.44
C ALA A 186 5.48 13.84 11.71
N VAL A 187 5.72 13.30 12.90
CA VAL A 187 5.17 12.03 13.40
C VAL A 187 4.89 12.20 14.89
N LEU A 188 3.84 11.54 15.38
CA LEU A 188 3.39 11.64 16.76
C LEU A 188 3.40 10.29 17.47
N PRO A 189 3.71 10.22 18.77
CA PRO A 189 3.45 9.04 19.59
C PRO A 189 1.97 8.65 19.51
N GLY A 190 1.69 7.34 19.40
CA GLY A 190 0.36 6.79 19.18
C GLY A 190 -0.15 6.84 17.73
N GLU A 191 0.58 7.48 16.82
CA GLU A 191 0.21 7.50 15.40
C GLU A 191 0.40 6.11 14.77
N VAL A 192 -0.58 5.66 13.99
CA VAL A 192 -0.48 4.43 13.21
C VAL A 192 0.08 4.78 11.84
N LEU A 193 1.24 4.20 11.54
CA LEU A 193 1.93 4.37 10.26
C LEU A 193 1.89 3.06 9.47
N ILE A 194 2.00 3.16 8.16
CA ILE A 194 2.14 2.01 7.26
C ILE A 194 3.46 2.11 6.48
N SER A 195 4.15 0.99 6.34
CA SER A 195 5.37 0.92 5.55
C SER A 195 5.06 1.03 4.05
N ARG A 196 5.67 2.00 3.39
CA ARG A 196 5.49 2.24 1.95
C ARG A 196 6.44 1.42 1.09
N ALA A 197 7.51 0.91 1.69
CA ALA A 197 8.49 -0.02 1.11
C ALA A 197 8.98 -0.96 2.20
N ALA A 198 9.62 -2.06 1.81
CA ALA A 198 10.32 -2.92 2.76
C ALA A 198 11.41 -2.12 3.50
N VAL A 199 11.49 -2.29 4.81
CA VAL A 199 12.51 -1.67 5.65
C VAL A 199 13.59 -2.71 5.90
N MET A 200 14.81 -2.35 5.57
CA MET A 200 15.99 -3.20 5.74
C MET A 200 16.68 -2.90 7.07
N ALA A 201 17.33 -3.90 7.66
CA ALA A 201 18.18 -3.67 8.82
C ALA A 201 19.26 -2.64 8.46
N PRO A 202 19.62 -1.73 9.37
CA PRO A 202 20.72 -0.81 9.14
C PRO A 202 22.01 -1.63 8.92
N ALA A 203 22.74 -1.29 7.86
CA ALA A 203 24.03 -1.93 7.63
C ALA A 203 24.96 -1.67 8.82
N SER A 204 25.65 -2.71 9.30
CA SER A 204 26.64 -2.59 10.36
C SER A 204 27.73 -1.58 9.99
N ARG A 205 28.03 -0.65 10.90
CA ARG A 205 29.08 0.38 10.74
C ARG A 205 30.50 -0.21 10.69
N ASP A 206 30.66 -1.43 11.17
CA ASP A 206 31.96 -2.09 11.35
C ASP A 206 32.45 -2.79 10.08
N GLY A 207 32.50 -2.09 8.97
CA GLY A 207 33.30 -2.33 7.77
C GLY A 207 33.64 -3.76 7.32
N GLU A 208 33.18 -4.80 8.01
CA GLU A 208 33.34 -6.17 7.56
C GLU A 208 32.45 -6.39 6.33
N GLU A 209 33.11 -6.56 5.21
CA GLU A 209 32.49 -7.00 3.95
C GLU A 209 31.99 -8.45 4.12
N THR A 210 30.92 -8.64 4.89
CA THR A 210 30.33 -9.98 5.01
C THR A 210 29.68 -10.41 3.70
N GLY A 211 29.61 -9.54 2.69
CA GLY A 211 28.96 -9.87 1.43
C GLY A 211 27.46 -10.19 1.54
N GLU A 212 26.94 -10.15 2.76
CA GLU A 212 25.53 -10.40 3.06
C GLU A 212 24.70 -9.15 2.82
N GLU A 213 23.59 -9.31 2.13
CA GLU A 213 22.62 -8.22 1.98
C GLU A 213 21.87 -8.03 3.29
N PRO A 214 21.50 -6.78 3.64
CA PRO A 214 20.80 -6.51 4.89
C PRO A 214 19.47 -7.27 4.95
N ASP A 215 19.15 -7.81 6.12
CA ASP A 215 17.89 -8.50 6.37
C ASP A 215 16.70 -7.51 6.31
N MET A 216 15.57 -7.99 5.82
CA MET A 216 14.32 -7.24 5.86
C MET A 216 13.71 -7.33 7.26
N VAL A 217 13.63 -6.19 7.96
CA VAL A 217 13.06 -6.12 9.32
C VAL A 217 11.56 -5.81 9.33
N LEU A 218 11.05 -5.13 8.30
CA LEU A 218 9.63 -4.86 8.15
C LEU A 218 9.23 -4.93 6.67
N GLY A 219 8.25 -5.75 6.36
CA GLY A 219 7.71 -5.86 4.99
C GLY A 219 6.95 -4.60 4.57
N SER A 220 6.73 -4.42 3.26
CA SER A 220 5.84 -3.38 2.75
C SER A 220 4.39 -3.62 3.16
N ASN A 221 3.60 -2.55 3.26
CA ASN A 221 2.19 -2.58 3.67
C ASN A 221 1.95 -3.15 5.09
N ARG A 222 2.94 -3.06 5.98
CA ARG A 222 2.79 -3.42 7.39
C ARG A 222 2.50 -2.19 8.23
N GLU A 223 1.47 -2.25 9.04
CA GLU A 223 1.13 -1.20 10.00
C GLU A 223 2.02 -1.31 11.24
N VAL A 224 2.42 -0.16 11.76
CA VAL A 224 3.19 -0.02 12.99
C VAL A 224 2.59 1.11 13.82
N ILE A 225 2.70 0.99 15.14
CA ILE A 225 2.29 2.04 16.09
C ILE A 225 3.54 2.74 16.57
N VAL A 226 3.58 4.06 16.47
CA VAL A 226 4.67 4.88 17.00
C VAL A 226 4.58 4.92 18.53
N ARG A 227 5.66 4.55 19.21
CA ARG A 227 5.75 4.56 20.68
C ARG A 227 6.42 5.83 21.18
N ASP A 228 7.52 6.20 20.53
CA ASP A 228 8.28 7.39 20.87
C ASP A 228 8.91 8.01 19.61
N VAL A 229 9.21 9.30 19.69
CA VAL A 229 9.78 10.07 18.57
C VAL A 229 10.87 11.00 19.09
N THR A 230 12.06 10.88 18.57
CA THR A 230 13.20 11.72 18.89
C THR A 230 13.70 12.45 17.65
N PRO A 231 13.81 13.79 17.67
CA PRO A 231 14.48 14.55 16.58
C PRO A 231 15.90 14.05 16.38
N GLU A 232 16.32 13.90 15.14
CA GLU A 232 17.64 13.41 14.76
C GLU A 232 18.22 14.26 13.63
N SER A 233 19.47 14.63 13.75
CA SER A 233 20.26 15.29 12.70
C SER A 233 21.21 14.23 12.11
N CYS A 234 21.09 13.97 10.83
CA CYS A 234 21.77 12.89 10.13
C CYS A 234 22.75 13.48 9.10
N ASP A 235 24.05 13.29 9.31
CA ASP A 235 25.08 13.63 8.32
C ASP A 235 25.11 12.54 7.25
N LEU A 236 24.87 12.90 6.00
CA LEU A 236 24.89 11.94 4.90
C LEU A 236 26.31 11.47 4.55
N MET A 237 27.36 12.13 5.06
CA MET A 237 28.74 11.64 4.95
C MET A 237 28.95 10.30 5.67
N ASP A 238 28.17 10.01 6.71
CA ASP A 238 28.20 8.72 7.44
C ASP A 238 27.86 7.51 6.55
N PHE A 239 27.26 7.75 5.36
CA PHE A 239 26.94 6.70 4.39
C PHE A 239 27.97 6.57 3.27
N GLY A 240 29.20 7.01 3.51
CA GLY A 240 30.30 6.92 2.55
C GLY A 240 30.19 7.92 1.41
N LEU A 241 29.42 9.00 1.59
CA LEU A 241 29.39 10.13 0.68
C LEU A 241 30.55 11.09 0.96
N SER A 242 30.99 11.77 -0.06
CA SER A 242 32.08 12.74 0.02
C SER A 242 31.75 14.01 -0.77
N PRO A 243 32.46 15.11 -0.58
CA PRO A 243 32.32 16.33 -1.39
C PRO A 243 32.49 16.09 -2.90
N ALA A 244 33.18 15.00 -3.30
CA ALA A 244 33.30 14.58 -4.69
C ALA A 244 31.96 14.14 -5.31
N ASP A 245 31.00 13.70 -4.49
CA ASP A 245 29.66 13.32 -4.92
C ASP A 245 28.72 14.54 -5.06
N GLY A 246 29.22 15.75 -4.81
CA GLY A 246 28.49 17.01 -4.81
C GLY A 246 28.16 17.49 -3.39
N ALA A 247 27.21 18.40 -3.25
CA ALA A 247 26.79 18.89 -1.95
C ALA A 247 26.19 17.74 -1.11
N VAL A 248 26.79 17.46 0.05
CA VAL A 248 26.34 16.43 1.01
C VAL A 248 25.77 17.18 2.22
N PRO A 249 24.43 17.31 2.32
CA PRO A 249 23.79 18.04 3.40
C PRO A 249 23.67 17.19 4.67
N VAL A 250 23.54 17.89 5.80
CA VAL A 250 22.98 17.31 7.02
C VAL A 250 21.46 17.34 6.91
N ILE A 251 20.79 16.24 7.23
CA ILE A 251 19.36 16.07 7.08
C ILE A 251 18.69 16.03 8.45
N GLU A 252 17.78 16.96 8.69
CA GLU A 252 16.91 16.93 9.85
C GLU A 252 15.79 15.91 9.63
N THR A 253 15.66 14.97 10.55
CA THR A 253 14.67 13.89 10.51
C THR A 253 14.24 13.50 11.92
N VAL A 254 13.57 12.38 12.04
CA VAL A 254 13.16 11.81 13.32
C VAL A 254 13.53 10.34 13.38
N SER A 255 13.99 9.91 14.55
CA SER A 255 14.07 8.51 14.93
C SER A 255 12.79 8.15 15.69
N ALA A 256 12.10 7.12 15.25
CA ALA A 256 10.86 6.66 15.86
C ALA A 256 11.01 5.23 16.41
N GLN A 257 10.64 5.05 17.67
CA GLN A 257 10.41 3.72 18.20
C GLN A 257 9.01 3.28 17.79
N VAL A 258 8.91 2.17 17.08
CA VAL A 258 7.65 1.64 16.55
C VAL A 258 7.45 0.20 16.96
N SER A 259 6.18 -0.20 17.11
CA SER A 259 5.81 -1.59 17.38
C SER A 259 4.90 -2.15 16.29
N ALA A 260 5.14 -3.40 15.90
CA ALA A 260 4.31 -4.16 14.97
C ALA A 260 4.01 -5.55 15.59
N GLY A 261 2.94 -5.63 16.38
CA GLY A 261 2.68 -6.78 17.24
C GLY A 261 3.76 -6.88 18.35
N GLU A 262 4.46 -8.01 18.40
CA GLU A 262 5.58 -8.23 19.35
C GLU A 262 6.92 -7.64 18.88
N LEU A 263 6.99 -7.20 17.64
CA LEU A 263 8.20 -6.63 17.06
C LEU A 263 8.33 -5.17 17.45
N GLU A 264 9.44 -4.80 18.09
CA GLU A 264 9.82 -3.42 18.36
C GLU A 264 11.04 -3.03 17.53
N LEU A 265 10.97 -1.88 16.88
CA LEU A 265 12.02 -1.36 16.00
C LEU A 265 12.28 0.11 16.30
N CYS A 266 13.55 0.51 16.18
CA CYS A 266 13.95 1.91 16.16
C CYS A 266 14.30 2.27 14.70
N LEU A 267 13.53 3.15 14.08
CA LEU A 267 13.62 3.47 12.66
C LEU A 267 13.87 4.96 12.46
N ARG A 268 14.88 5.30 11.65
CA ARG A 268 15.04 6.65 11.12
C ARG A 268 14.05 6.86 9.98
N LEU A 269 13.16 7.82 10.12
CA LEU A 269 12.11 8.04 9.14
C LEU A 269 12.57 8.97 8.01
N GLN A 270 12.02 8.77 6.83
CA GLN A 270 12.20 9.74 5.75
C GLN A 270 11.60 11.08 6.16
N PRO A 271 12.27 12.22 5.89
CA PRO A 271 11.70 13.53 6.12
C PRO A 271 10.34 13.70 5.39
N PRO A 272 9.43 14.53 5.94
CA PRO A 272 8.12 14.76 5.34
C PRO A 272 8.22 15.23 3.88
N VAL A 273 7.30 14.76 3.06
CA VAL A 273 7.18 15.20 1.65
C VAL A 273 7.01 16.70 1.59
N GLY A 274 7.79 17.37 0.73
CA GLY A 274 7.76 18.82 0.57
C GLY A 274 8.66 19.61 1.53
N SER A 275 9.27 18.98 2.54
CA SER A 275 10.28 19.65 3.40
C SER A 275 11.59 19.89 2.65
N ASP A 276 12.39 20.85 3.13
CA ASP A 276 13.73 21.12 2.60
C ASP A 276 14.64 19.91 2.79
N ALA A 277 14.58 19.27 3.94
CA ALA A 277 15.31 18.05 4.24
C ALA A 277 14.98 16.92 3.25
N ARG A 278 13.69 16.75 2.90
CA ARG A 278 13.27 15.76 1.91
C ARG A 278 13.79 16.09 0.51
N ARG A 279 13.70 17.35 0.08
CA ARG A 279 14.23 17.79 -1.22
C ARG A 279 15.76 17.59 -1.30
N ALA A 280 16.47 17.86 -0.21
CA ALA A 280 17.90 17.64 -0.13
C ALA A 280 18.26 16.16 -0.25
N LEU A 281 17.59 15.27 0.50
CA LEU A 281 17.77 13.82 0.43
C LEU A 281 17.47 13.26 -0.97
N ASP A 282 16.32 13.62 -1.54
CA ASP A 282 15.91 13.18 -2.88
C ASP A 282 16.92 13.67 -3.95
N GLY A 283 17.46 14.88 -3.81
CA GLY A 283 18.50 15.44 -4.69
C GLY A 283 19.80 14.63 -4.64
N VAL A 284 20.25 14.22 -3.44
CA VAL A 284 21.44 13.37 -3.30
C VAL A 284 21.17 12.00 -3.93
N MET A 285 20.04 11.38 -3.64
CA MET A 285 19.63 10.10 -4.20
C MET A 285 19.59 10.13 -5.73
N GLN A 286 19.03 11.17 -6.31
CA GLN A 286 18.97 11.36 -7.77
C GLN A 286 20.36 11.51 -8.39
N ARG A 287 21.27 12.28 -7.77
CA ARG A 287 22.65 12.42 -8.24
C ARG A 287 23.40 11.09 -8.23
N LEU A 288 23.34 10.36 -7.12
CA LEU A 288 24.00 9.05 -7.02
C LEU A 288 23.49 8.09 -8.08
N ARG A 289 22.17 8.06 -8.31
CA ARG A 289 21.56 7.22 -9.34
C ARG A 289 22.05 7.59 -10.75
N GLN A 290 22.16 8.87 -11.04
CA GLN A 290 22.68 9.34 -12.33
C GLN A 290 24.16 9.00 -12.49
N GLN A 291 25.00 9.29 -11.50
CA GLN A 291 26.43 8.96 -11.52
C GLN A 291 26.67 7.46 -11.68
N ALA A 292 25.88 6.61 -11.01
CA ALA A 292 25.99 5.18 -11.10
C ALA A 292 25.67 4.65 -12.52
N ARG A 293 24.68 5.26 -13.18
CA ARG A 293 24.34 4.93 -14.57
C ARG A 293 25.45 5.36 -15.55
N ASP A 294 25.97 6.57 -15.38
CA ASP A 294 26.99 7.14 -16.24
C ASP A 294 28.33 6.40 -16.10
N ALA A 295 28.65 5.89 -14.91
CA ALA A 295 29.88 5.13 -14.64
C ALA A 295 29.88 3.70 -15.23
N GLY A 296 28.74 3.20 -15.69
CA GLY A 296 28.57 1.86 -16.25
C GLY A 296 28.73 0.73 -15.22
N GLN A 297 28.60 -0.53 -15.69
CA GLN A 297 28.50 -1.69 -14.79
C GLN A 297 29.69 -1.91 -13.85
N LYS A 298 30.93 -1.67 -14.30
CA LYS A 298 32.13 -1.95 -13.47
C LYS A 298 32.36 -0.89 -12.39
N ASN A 299 32.31 0.38 -12.78
CA ASN A 299 32.61 1.50 -11.88
C ASN A 299 31.36 1.96 -11.08
N GLY A 300 30.17 1.67 -11.59
CA GLY A 300 28.89 2.01 -10.96
C GLY A 300 28.57 1.22 -9.68
N ARG A 301 29.17 0.02 -9.46
CA ARG A 301 28.84 -0.83 -8.31
C ARG A 301 29.07 -0.14 -6.96
N ALA A 302 30.18 0.56 -6.79
CA ALA A 302 30.48 1.29 -5.55
C ALA A 302 29.48 2.45 -5.31
N ILE A 303 29.05 3.12 -6.38
CA ILE A 303 28.07 4.22 -6.32
C ILE A 303 26.68 3.64 -5.99
N TRP A 304 26.28 2.53 -6.63
CA TRP A 304 25.03 1.82 -6.32
C TRP A 304 25.00 1.34 -4.86
N ARG A 305 26.12 0.84 -4.31
CA ARG A 305 26.22 0.45 -2.90
C ARG A 305 25.89 1.64 -1.99
N ARG A 306 26.50 2.81 -2.22
CA ARG A 306 26.22 4.03 -1.44
C ARG A 306 24.77 4.50 -1.60
N TYR A 307 24.21 4.42 -2.81
CA TYR A 307 22.80 4.71 -3.06
C TYR A 307 21.89 3.82 -2.20
N PHE A 308 22.11 2.51 -2.18
CA PHE A 308 21.29 1.58 -1.42
C PHE A 308 21.49 1.75 0.10
N LEU A 309 22.70 1.97 0.57
CA LEU A 309 22.97 2.27 1.97
C LEU A 309 22.18 3.49 2.43
N LEU A 310 22.23 4.58 1.64
CA LEU A 310 21.50 5.79 1.95
C LEU A 310 19.97 5.59 1.88
N ARG A 311 19.47 4.88 0.86
CA ARG A 311 18.05 4.59 0.70
C ARG A 311 17.49 3.81 1.89
N ASP A 312 18.22 2.76 2.30
CA ASP A 312 17.78 1.84 3.35
C ASP A 312 17.98 2.41 4.76
N ALA A 313 18.77 3.48 4.89
CA ALA A 313 18.94 4.19 6.16
C ALA A 313 17.69 4.98 6.60
N PHE A 314 16.76 5.24 5.69
CA PHE A 314 15.55 6.01 5.98
C PHE A 314 14.30 5.18 5.67
N ALA A 315 13.58 4.78 6.70
CA ALA A 315 12.34 4.04 6.56
C ALA A 315 11.25 4.91 5.93
N SER A 316 10.63 4.40 4.86
CA SER A 316 9.52 5.06 4.18
C SER A 316 8.21 4.64 4.83
N LEU A 317 7.81 5.35 5.88
CA LEU A 317 6.52 5.18 6.56
C LEU A 317 5.60 6.36 6.26
N GLY A 318 4.31 6.15 6.38
CA GLY A 318 3.31 7.21 6.26
C GLY A 318 2.04 6.91 7.03
N PRO A 319 1.22 7.92 7.38
CA PRO A 319 -0.01 7.73 8.14
C PRO A 319 -0.94 6.70 7.49
N ALA A 320 -1.44 5.75 8.29
CA ALA A 320 -2.30 4.67 7.84
C ALA A 320 -3.77 5.08 7.68
N ALA A 321 -4.18 6.22 8.24
CA ALA A 321 -5.56 6.71 8.17
C ALA A 321 -6.05 6.98 6.72
N VAL A 322 -5.12 7.25 5.79
CA VAL A 322 -5.40 7.42 4.37
C VAL A 322 -4.51 6.48 3.58
N LEU A 323 -5.11 5.62 2.76
CA LEU A 323 -4.42 4.64 1.94
C LEU A 323 -4.79 4.79 0.46
N THR A 324 -3.89 4.39 -0.42
CA THR A 324 -4.33 4.11 -1.79
C THR A 324 -5.09 2.79 -1.83
N VAL A 325 -6.03 2.66 -2.76
CA VAL A 325 -6.81 1.41 -2.94
C VAL A 325 -5.88 0.21 -3.15
N HIS A 326 -4.77 0.38 -3.89
CA HIS A 326 -3.77 -0.68 -4.07
C HIS A 326 -3.18 -1.15 -2.74
N ARG A 327 -2.86 -0.23 -1.83
CA ARG A 327 -2.30 -0.58 -0.51
C ARG A 327 -3.32 -1.15 0.46
N SER A 328 -4.61 -0.94 0.22
CA SER A 328 -5.67 -1.50 1.04
C SER A 328 -6.01 -2.95 0.69
N GLN A 329 -5.46 -3.52 -0.39
CA GLN A 329 -5.66 -4.92 -0.72
C GLN A 329 -5.20 -5.82 0.44
N GLY A 330 -5.94 -6.91 0.67
CA GLY A 330 -5.72 -7.77 1.85
C GLY A 330 -6.31 -7.24 3.17
N SER A 331 -6.61 -5.95 3.29
CA SER A 331 -7.14 -5.34 4.53
C SER A 331 -8.67 -5.24 4.52
N SER A 332 -9.26 -5.03 5.72
CA SER A 332 -10.72 -4.81 5.88
C SER A 332 -10.96 -3.82 7.00
N PHE A 333 -11.83 -2.85 6.75
CA PHE A 333 -12.14 -1.75 7.66
C PHE A 333 -13.62 -1.73 8.03
N GLY A 334 -13.98 -1.13 9.14
CA GLY A 334 -15.37 -0.92 9.53
C GLY A 334 -16.08 -0.09 8.48
N GLU A 335 -15.70 1.16 8.37
CA GLU A 335 -16.22 2.12 7.40
C GLU A 335 -15.10 2.60 6.45
N VAL A 336 -15.45 2.75 5.18
CA VAL A 336 -14.53 3.22 4.14
C VAL A 336 -15.06 4.50 3.50
N PHE A 337 -14.22 5.51 3.50
CA PHE A 337 -14.46 6.79 2.85
C PHE A 337 -13.71 6.80 1.52
N VAL A 338 -14.43 6.67 0.40
CA VAL A 338 -13.82 6.57 -0.93
C VAL A 338 -13.70 7.95 -1.56
N ALA A 339 -12.46 8.35 -1.84
CA ALA A 339 -12.16 9.63 -2.48
C ALA A 339 -12.59 9.64 -3.98
N PRO A 340 -12.94 10.82 -4.53
CA PRO A 340 -13.51 10.92 -5.87
C PRO A 340 -12.56 10.54 -7.00
N ASP A 341 -11.24 10.56 -6.78
CA ASP A 341 -10.25 10.17 -7.78
C ASP A 341 -10.30 8.67 -8.14
N VAL A 342 -10.80 7.82 -7.24
CA VAL A 342 -11.06 6.40 -7.51
C VAL A 342 -12.02 6.22 -8.70
N PHE A 343 -13.05 7.06 -8.78
CA PHE A 343 -14.04 7.03 -9.87
C PHE A 343 -13.57 7.74 -11.15
N ARG A 344 -12.46 8.45 -11.10
CA ARG A 344 -11.85 9.16 -12.23
C ARG A 344 -10.62 8.45 -12.80
N ALA A 345 -10.32 7.27 -12.32
CA ALA A 345 -9.26 6.43 -12.84
C ALA A 345 -9.49 6.08 -14.33
N ASP A 346 -8.45 5.61 -15.00
CA ASP A 346 -8.55 5.15 -16.37
C ASP A 346 -9.59 4.03 -16.51
N GLN A 347 -10.28 4.01 -17.64
CA GLN A 347 -11.39 3.09 -17.89
C GLN A 347 -10.97 1.62 -17.73
N SER A 348 -9.74 1.30 -18.08
CA SER A 348 -9.18 -0.06 -18.02
C SER A 348 -9.14 -0.66 -16.61
N ILE A 349 -8.87 0.17 -15.58
CA ILE A 349 -8.73 -0.30 -14.18
C ILE A 349 -9.83 0.22 -13.25
N ARG A 350 -10.67 1.14 -13.73
CA ARG A 350 -11.64 1.85 -12.88
C ARG A 350 -12.60 0.92 -12.17
N GLN A 351 -13.08 -0.10 -12.86
CA GLN A 351 -14.01 -1.05 -12.29
C GLN A 351 -13.39 -1.84 -11.15
N GLN A 352 -12.22 -2.43 -11.38
CA GLN A 352 -11.48 -3.16 -10.35
C GLN A 352 -11.14 -2.24 -9.17
N LEU A 353 -10.72 -1.00 -9.46
CA LEU A 353 -10.39 -0.02 -8.43
C LEU A 353 -11.60 0.31 -7.54
N CYS A 354 -12.76 0.57 -8.13
CA CYS A 354 -14.01 0.82 -7.41
C CYS A 354 -14.45 -0.42 -6.60
N TYR A 355 -14.37 -1.61 -7.21
CA TYR A 355 -14.70 -2.87 -6.55
C TYR A 355 -13.81 -3.10 -5.33
N VAL A 356 -12.49 -3.00 -5.50
CA VAL A 356 -11.54 -3.17 -4.38
C VAL A 356 -11.80 -2.15 -3.30
N ALA A 357 -11.97 -0.86 -3.62
CA ALA A 357 -12.22 0.18 -2.63
C ALA A 357 -13.46 -0.11 -1.77
N VAL A 358 -14.58 -0.47 -2.41
CA VAL A 358 -15.84 -0.77 -1.72
C VAL A 358 -15.75 -2.07 -0.92
N SER A 359 -15.12 -3.12 -1.48
CA SER A 359 -15.00 -4.42 -0.82
C SER A 359 -14.09 -4.42 0.41
N ARG A 360 -13.39 -3.31 0.68
CA ARG A 360 -12.63 -3.14 1.95
C ARG A 360 -13.51 -2.84 3.15
N ALA A 361 -14.75 -2.35 2.92
CA ALA A 361 -15.69 -2.02 4.00
C ALA A 361 -16.38 -3.27 4.56
N ARG A 362 -16.52 -3.35 5.87
CA ARG A 362 -17.35 -4.35 6.53
C ARG A 362 -18.79 -3.87 6.71
N THR A 363 -18.98 -2.62 7.12
CA THR A 363 -20.29 -2.08 7.52
C THR A 363 -20.71 -0.81 6.80
N GLY A 364 -19.79 0.02 6.33
CA GLY A 364 -20.14 1.31 5.77
C GLY A 364 -19.27 1.78 4.63
N VAL A 365 -19.91 2.31 3.58
CA VAL A 365 -19.24 2.96 2.46
C VAL A 365 -19.75 4.37 2.30
N TRP A 366 -18.83 5.32 2.26
CA TRP A 366 -19.09 6.74 2.09
C TRP A 366 -18.47 7.22 0.78
N LEU A 367 -19.34 7.69 -0.13
CA LEU A 367 -18.96 8.20 -1.44
C LEU A 367 -19.18 9.70 -1.50
N ILE A 368 -18.37 10.41 -2.29
CA ILE A 368 -18.64 11.81 -2.60
C ILE A 368 -19.61 11.87 -3.78
N GLY A 369 -20.74 12.51 -3.58
CA GLY A 369 -21.75 12.80 -4.59
C GLY A 369 -22.03 14.29 -4.68
N GLY A 370 -22.68 14.69 -5.76
CA GLY A 370 -23.06 16.07 -6.03
C GLY A 370 -22.46 16.57 -7.35
N GLY A 371 -23.34 17.05 -8.25
CA GLY A 371 -22.97 17.47 -9.59
C GLY A 371 -22.85 16.34 -10.63
N ALA A 372 -23.29 15.13 -10.31
CA ALA A 372 -23.41 14.06 -11.29
C ALA A 372 -24.41 14.41 -12.38
N SER A 373 -24.11 14.06 -13.64
CA SER A 373 -25.08 14.20 -14.74
C SER A 373 -26.36 13.46 -14.41
N PRO A 374 -27.54 14.03 -14.73
CA PRO A 374 -28.85 13.37 -14.51
C PRO A 374 -28.96 11.98 -15.14
N VAL A 375 -28.15 11.70 -16.16
CA VAL A 375 -28.10 10.39 -16.83
C VAL A 375 -27.38 9.36 -15.92
N ILE A 376 -26.30 9.76 -15.26
CA ILE A 376 -25.55 8.90 -14.36
C ILE A 376 -26.37 8.61 -13.12
N GLU A 377 -27.02 9.63 -12.56
CA GLU A 377 -27.91 9.47 -11.40
C GLU A 377 -29.05 8.48 -11.69
N ARG A 378 -29.68 8.56 -12.87
CA ARG A 378 -30.75 7.62 -13.29
C ARG A 378 -30.22 6.19 -13.42
N SER A 379 -29.03 6.01 -14.01
CA SER A 379 -28.41 4.71 -14.20
C SER A 379 -28.16 4.00 -12.86
N TRP A 380 -27.65 4.72 -11.86
CA TRP A 380 -27.41 4.16 -10.52
C TRP A 380 -28.72 3.89 -9.76
N ARG A 381 -29.70 4.79 -9.84
CA ARG A 381 -31.03 4.56 -9.23
C ARG A 381 -31.69 3.32 -9.81
N HIS A 382 -31.59 3.11 -11.12
CA HIS A 382 -32.17 1.95 -11.79
C HIS A 382 -31.48 0.64 -11.39
N ALA A 383 -30.17 0.67 -11.30
CA ALA A 383 -29.39 -0.47 -10.86
C ALA A 383 -29.74 -0.93 -9.43
N PHE A 384 -30.07 0.01 -8.52
CA PHE A 384 -30.48 -0.31 -7.15
C PHE A 384 -31.97 -0.64 -7.02
N ALA A 385 -32.85 -0.01 -7.81
CA ALA A 385 -34.27 -0.29 -7.74
C ALA A 385 -34.63 -1.72 -8.17
N SER A 386 -33.88 -2.30 -9.11
CA SER A 386 -34.07 -3.70 -9.54
C SER A 386 -33.70 -4.74 -8.50
N THR A 387 -32.99 -4.35 -7.42
CA THR A 387 -32.63 -5.25 -6.32
C THR A 387 -33.64 -5.26 -5.18
N LEU A 388 -34.40 -4.18 -5.01
CA LEU A 388 -35.47 -4.10 -3.98
C LEU A 388 -36.76 -4.80 -4.38
N SER A 389 -36.93 -5.12 -5.68
CA SER A 389 -38.11 -5.86 -6.19
C SER A 389 -37.89 -7.37 -6.28
N ALA A 390 -36.70 -7.88 -5.90
CA ALA A 390 -36.35 -9.30 -5.96
C ALA A 390 -36.12 -9.91 -4.58
N SER A 391 -36.42 -9.18 -3.50
CA SER A 391 -36.46 -9.64 -2.10
C SER A 391 -37.93 -9.53 -1.58
#